data_66d9d1e270d1e7f1c0a7b4769a4b8707
#
_entry.id   66d9d1e270d1e7f1c0a7b4769a4b8707
#
_cell.length_a   1.000
_cell.length_b   1.000
_cell.length_c   1.000
_cell.angle_alpha   90.00
_cell.angle_beta   90.00
_cell.angle_gamma   90.00
#
_symmetry.space_group_name_H-M   'P 1'
#
loop_
_entity.id
_entity.type
_entity.pdbx_description
1 polymer ?
#
loop_
_entity_poly.entity_id
_entity_poly.type
_entity_poly.pdbx_seq_one_letter_code
_entity_poly.pdbx_strand_id
1 'polypeptide(L)'
;GAVEALGAANVEVKPLEENWRSLRGIVNFNNLLIDRVVETDSAALCGTLDEGVAKGAIAQPLAAQLGRTLAEAYASHTQRPCKQSRNEGYVRIETFAGDPPLIERIKETIDRGFRPKEIVVLVRGRNDGARVAEQLLDFKRRNDDLRYRFDIMTQEALVIGRAPVSGFVAAALRLAVEQQDSIRKAVYNRYLGRAFDAQLPPEEADFLRTIRLLSPEEAFEKLVMRYGLDRRSGETAYLQAIHEQIIGFSTGRVADIPLFLDWWEEQGAARSLSVDESESTIEIMTVHKAKGLEKKVVLIPYCNWPLDPKTGGGANNVVWAAPRTEQVETAPLAALGEFPVRYKRTMGESLFSEAYYRELVYTHVDNINLLYVALTRAVEVLCIFIP
;
A
#
# COMPACT_ATOMS: atom_id res chain seq x y z
N GLY A 1 -17.09 3.97 18.86
CA GLY A 1 -16.10 2.90 18.62
C GLY A 1 -16.45 1.58 19.30
N ALA A 2 -15.52 0.61 19.35
CA ALA A 2 -15.76 -0.72 19.95
C ALA A 2 -16.16 -0.64 21.45
N VAL A 3 -15.62 0.30 22.19
CA VAL A 3 -15.95 0.56 23.60
C VAL A 3 -17.41 1.01 23.78
N GLU A 4 -17.89 1.87 22.90
CA GLU A 4 -19.29 2.33 22.89
C GLU A 4 -20.26 1.19 22.52
N ALA A 5 -19.89 0.37 21.54
CA ALA A 5 -20.71 -0.76 21.10
C ALA A 5 -20.83 -1.87 22.15
N LEU A 6 -19.78 -2.09 22.98
CA LEU A 6 -19.75 -3.12 24.04
C LEU A 6 -20.27 -2.58 25.39
N GLY A 7 -20.48 -1.26 25.53
CA GLY A 7 -20.80 -0.59 26.77
C GLY A 7 -19.54 -0.37 27.64
N ALA A 8 -19.29 0.87 28.06
CA ALA A 8 -18.07 1.24 28.80
C ALA A 8 -17.86 0.45 30.10
N ALA A 9 -18.92 -0.02 30.73
CA ALA A 9 -18.86 -0.84 31.95
C ALA A 9 -18.29 -2.25 31.73
N ASN A 10 -18.27 -2.76 30.50
CA ASN A 10 -17.83 -4.10 30.14
C ASN A 10 -16.43 -4.12 29.49
N VAL A 11 -15.75 -2.97 29.41
CA VAL A 11 -14.47 -2.85 28.72
C VAL A 11 -13.42 -2.28 29.67
N GLU A 12 -12.36 -3.06 29.91
CA GLU A 12 -11.16 -2.61 30.60
C GLU A 12 -10.11 -2.22 29.56
N VAL A 13 -9.68 -0.96 29.56
CA VAL A 13 -8.62 -0.46 28.67
C VAL A 13 -7.28 -0.55 29.40
N LYS A 14 -6.37 -1.38 28.91
CA LYS A 14 -5.00 -1.51 29.44
C LYS A 14 -4.00 -0.94 28.41
N PRO A 15 -3.31 0.17 28.68
CA PRO A 15 -2.27 0.67 27.80
C PRO A 15 -1.06 -0.28 27.78
N LEU A 16 -0.47 -0.48 26.61
CA LEU A 16 0.79 -1.20 26.44
C LEU A 16 1.96 -0.23 26.58
N GLU A 17 2.40 -0.02 27.80
CA GLU A 17 3.46 0.97 28.11
C GLU A 17 4.87 0.47 27.77
N GLU A 18 5.10 -0.83 27.63
CA GLU A 18 6.41 -1.43 27.48
C GLU A 18 6.71 -1.77 26.01
N ASN A 19 7.89 -1.32 25.52
CA ASN A 19 8.38 -1.63 24.19
C ASN A 19 9.57 -2.60 24.25
N TRP A 20 9.33 -3.83 23.83
CA TRP A 20 10.33 -4.92 23.77
C TRP A 20 10.91 -5.09 22.35
N ARG A 21 10.42 -4.36 21.37
CA ARG A 21 10.81 -4.47 19.96
C ARG A 21 12.07 -3.64 19.67
N SER A 22 11.97 -2.35 19.89
CA SER A 22 12.93 -1.35 19.42
C SER A 22 13.98 -1.01 20.48
N LEU A 23 15.15 -0.64 20.04
CA LEU A 23 16.21 -0.14 20.92
C LEU A 23 15.84 1.22 21.49
N ARG A 24 16.41 1.54 22.64
CA ARG A 24 16.08 2.70 23.48
C ARG A 24 16.06 4.03 22.72
N GLY A 25 17.07 4.30 21.88
CA GLY A 25 17.14 5.55 21.13
C GLY A 25 15.99 5.73 20.15
N ILE A 26 15.53 4.62 19.51
CA ILE A 26 14.39 4.65 18.59
C ILE A 26 13.09 4.91 19.35
N VAL A 27 12.86 4.22 20.49
CA VAL A 27 11.66 4.42 21.31
C VAL A 27 11.58 5.88 21.79
N ASN A 28 12.68 6.41 22.36
CA ASN A 28 12.72 7.78 22.84
C ASN A 28 12.49 8.80 21.73
N PHE A 29 13.09 8.58 20.55
CA PHE A 29 12.87 9.43 19.39
C PHE A 29 11.42 9.41 18.94
N ASN A 30 10.81 8.23 18.84
CA ASN A 30 9.42 8.08 18.42
C ASN A 30 8.47 8.80 19.39
N ASN A 31 8.66 8.62 20.69
CA ASN A 31 7.88 9.33 21.71
C ASN A 31 7.97 10.85 21.51
N LEU A 32 9.20 11.39 21.44
CA LEU A 32 9.43 12.82 21.26
C LEU A 32 8.84 13.37 19.98
N LEU A 33 9.00 12.64 18.85
CA LEU A 33 8.49 13.08 17.54
C LEU A 33 6.97 13.12 17.54
N ILE A 34 6.32 12.08 18.07
CA ILE A 34 4.85 12.03 18.11
C ILE A 34 4.30 13.10 19.06
N ASP A 35 4.90 13.33 20.23
CA ASP A 35 4.53 14.44 21.11
C ASP A 35 4.51 15.76 20.34
N ARG A 36 5.60 16.08 19.61
CA ARG A 36 5.73 17.31 18.85
C ARG A 36 4.76 17.44 17.69
N VAL A 37 4.55 16.34 16.97
CA VAL A 37 3.56 16.30 15.85
C VAL A 37 2.16 16.54 16.40
N VAL A 38 1.76 15.85 17.46
CA VAL A 38 0.43 15.99 18.06
C VAL A 38 0.22 17.39 18.63
N GLU A 39 1.20 17.95 19.33
CA GLU A 39 1.15 19.33 19.87
C GLU A 39 0.93 20.36 18.75
N THR A 40 1.78 20.30 17.71
CA THR A 40 1.76 21.26 16.62
C THR A 40 0.48 21.14 15.79
N ASP A 41 0.08 19.91 15.46
CA ASP A 41 -1.09 19.65 14.63
C ASP A 41 -2.40 19.92 15.36
N SER A 42 -2.49 19.61 16.66
CA SER A 42 -3.62 19.98 17.50
C SER A 42 -3.85 21.50 17.52
N ALA A 43 -2.77 22.28 17.64
CA ALA A 43 -2.87 23.75 17.62
C ALA A 43 -3.39 24.26 16.27
N ALA A 44 -2.89 23.69 15.15
CA ALA A 44 -3.33 24.06 13.80
C ALA A 44 -4.80 23.68 13.55
N LEU A 45 -5.21 22.49 13.98
CA LEU A 45 -6.61 22.04 13.89
C LEU A 45 -7.55 22.90 14.72
N CYS A 46 -7.18 23.24 15.95
CA CYS A 46 -7.97 24.17 16.78
C CYS A 46 -8.18 25.50 16.07
N GLY A 47 -7.15 26.10 15.49
CA GLY A 47 -7.28 27.32 14.70
C GLY A 47 -8.26 27.19 13.53
N THR A 48 -8.20 26.06 12.80
CA THR A 48 -9.14 25.77 11.70
C THR A 48 -10.58 25.58 12.18
N LEU A 49 -10.77 24.94 13.34
CA LEU A 49 -12.09 24.74 13.94
C LEU A 49 -12.68 26.07 14.45
N ASP A 50 -11.85 26.93 15.07
CA ASP A 50 -12.26 28.26 15.52
C ASP A 50 -12.69 29.16 14.36
N GLU A 51 -11.98 29.09 13.22
CA GLU A 51 -12.44 29.75 12.00
C GLU A 51 -13.81 29.21 11.52
N GLY A 52 -14.01 27.87 11.62
CA GLY A 52 -15.28 27.23 11.30
C GLY A 52 -16.42 27.73 12.17
N VAL A 53 -16.20 27.95 13.48
CA VAL A 53 -17.16 28.52 14.41
C VAL A 53 -17.44 29.98 14.06
N ALA A 54 -16.39 30.78 13.79
CA ALA A 54 -16.55 32.20 13.44
C ALA A 54 -17.39 32.41 12.16
N LYS A 55 -17.31 31.48 11.22
CA LYS A 55 -18.11 31.46 9.98
C LYS A 55 -19.50 30.85 10.19
N GLY A 56 -19.87 30.38 11.37
CA GLY A 56 -21.13 29.67 11.62
C GLY A 56 -21.22 28.30 10.93
N ALA A 57 -20.11 27.75 10.49
CA ALA A 57 -20.06 26.47 9.80
C ALA A 57 -20.21 25.26 10.74
N ILE A 58 -19.76 25.39 11.99
CA ILE A 58 -19.91 24.38 13.05
C ILE A 58 -20.27 25.07 14.38
N ALA A 59 -20.96 24.34 15.25
CA ALA A 59 -21.27 24.79 16.59
C ALA A 59 -20.05 24.73 17.52
N GLN A 60 -19.92 25.69 18.45
CA GLN A 60 -18.82 25.76 19.43
C GLN A 60 -18.64 24.46 20.23
N PRO A 61 -19.69 23.76 20.72
CA PRO A 61 -19.51 22.50 21.45
C PRO A 61 -18.86 21.39 20.61
N LEU A 62 -19.22 21.29 19.32
CA LEU A 62 -18.65 20.34 18.40
C LEU A 62 -17.17 20.67 18.10
N ALA A 63 -16.86 21.94 17.85
CA ALA A 63 -15.48 22.39 17.65
C ALA A 63 -14.60 22.06 18.86
N ALA A 64 -15.07 22.33 20.07
CA ALA A 64 -14.37 22.02 21.32
C ALA A 64 -14.17 20.50 21.51
N GLN A 65 -15.14 19.67 21.12
CA GLN A 65 -14.99 18.21 21.14
C GLN A 65 -13.94 17.75 20.14
N LEU A 66 -14.04 18.20 18.89
CA LEU A 66 -13.12 17.81 17.81
C LEU A 66 -11.69 18.27 18.08
N GLY A 67 -11.51 19.48 18.64
CA GLY A 67 -10.19 20.02 18.97
C GLY A 67 -9.41 19.19 20.02
N ARG A 68 -10.12 18.43 20.86
CA ARG A 68 -9.50 17.51 21.83
C ARG A 68 -9.20 16.14 21.28
N THR A 69 -9.84 15.74 20.18
CA THR A 69 -9.78 14.37 19.66
C THR A 69 -8.36 13.88 19.41
N LEU A 70 -7.50 14.71 18.82
CA LEU A 70 -6.13 14.33 18.53
C LEU A 70 -5.30 14.16 19.80
N ALA A 71 -5.37 15.09 20.73
CA ALA A 71 -4.66 15.00 22.00
C ALA A 71 -5.13 13.79 22.85
N GLU A 72 -6.44 13.53 22.88
CA GLU A 72 -7.02 12.39 23.58
C GLU A 72 -6.58 11.05 22.95
N ALA A 73 -6.53 10.97 21.61
CA ALA A 73 -6.08 9.77 20.90
C ALA A 73 -4.64 9.38 21.23
N TYR A 74 -3.80 10.35 21.53
CA TYR A 74 -2.37 10.14 21.83
C TYR A 74 -1.99 10.34 23.30
N ALA A 75 -2.94 10.51 24.21
CA ALA A 75 -2.68 10.72 25.63
C ALA A 75 -1.85 9.60 26.30
N SER A 76 -1.91 8.38 25.79
CA SER A 76 -1.21 7.20 26.33
C SER A 76 -0.27 6.54 25.29
N HIS A 77 0.26 7.31 24.32
CA HIS A 77 1.12 6.75 23.27
C HIS A 77 2.56 6.47 23.72
N THR A 78 3.01 7.12 24.78
CA THR A 78 4.38 7.06 25.28
C THR A 78 4.73 5.65 25.74
N GLN A 79 5.82 5.12 25.24
CA GLN A 79 6.30 3.77 25.60
C GLN A 79 7.64 3.83 26.31
N ARG A 80 7.82 2.87 27.25
CA ARG A 80 9.10 2.68 27.96
C ARG A 80 9.96 1.63 27.23
N PRO A 81 11.22 1.92 26.89
CA PRO A 81 12.11 0.95 26.26
C PRO A 81 12.50 -0.14 27.27
N CYS A 82 12.17 -1.39 26.95
CA CYS A 82 12.46 -2.55 27.80
C CYS A 82 13.55 -3.47 27.24
N LYS A 83 13.89 -3.34 25.95
CA LYS A 83 14.93 -4.13 25.30
C LYS A 83 16.31 -3.78 25.84
N GLN A 84 16.91 -4.71 26.56
CA GLN A 84 18.27 -4.54 27.06
C GLN A 84 19.29 -4.79 25.93
N SER A 85 20.10 -3.80 25.64
CA SER A 85 21.20 -3.88 24.66
C SER A 85 22.27 -2.85 24.98
N ARG A 86 23.54 -3.16 24.66
CA ARG A 86 24.62 -2.18 24.66
C ARG A 86 24.49 -1.18 23.53
N ASN A 87 23.82 -1.56 22.44
CA ASN A 87 23.49 -0.69 21.33
C ASN A 87 22.21 0.09 21.67
N GLU A 88 22.23 1.40 21.58
CA GLU A 88 21.06 2.26 21.84
C GLU A 88 20.15 2.44 20.62
N GLY A 89 20.57 1.93 19.46
CA GLY A 89 19.88 2.18 18.19
C GLY A 89 20.34 3.47 17.51
N TYR A 90 19.97 3.61 16.25
CA TYR A 90 20.39 4.74 15.43
C TYR A 90 19.20 5.35 14.70
N VAL A 91 19.02 6.66 14.85
CA VAL A 91 18.02 7.42 14.10
C VAL A 91 18.72 8.52 13.30
N ARG A 92 18.33 8.64 12.03
CA ARG A 92 18.81 9.67 11.12
C ARG A 92 17.66 10.36 10.42
N ILE A 93 17.65 11.68 10.44
CA ILE A 93 16.77 12.50 9.62
C ILE A 93 17.65 13.23 8.61
N GLU A 94 17.29 13.17 7.35
CA GLU A 94 18.07 13.78 6.27
C GLU A 94 17.15 14.49 5.30
N THR A 95 17.46 15.73 4.97
CA THR A 95 16.77 16.48 3.92
C THR A 95 17.50 16.27 2.59
N PHE A 96 16.75 16.24 1.50
CA PHE A 96 17.33 16.06 0.16
C PHE A 96 16.62 16.92 -0.89
N ALA A 97 17.30 17.15 -2.00
CA ALA A 97 16.73 17.73 -3.21
C ALA A 97 16.88 16.70 -4.35
N GLY A 98 15.84 16.46 -5.11
CA GLY A 98 15.82 15.46 -6.18
C GLY A 98 15.43 14.06 -5.68
N ASP A 99 16.30 13.08 -5.79
CA ASP A 99 16.07 11.72 -5.30
C ASP A 99 16.67 11.52 -3.91
N PRO A 100 16.00 10.73 -3.03
CA PRO A 100 16.52 10.43 -1.70
C PRO A 100 17.84 9.63 -1.78
N PRO A 101 18.81 9.88 -0.88
CA PRO A 101 20.12 9.19 -0.88
C PRO A 101 20.01 7.75 -0.33
N LEU A 102 19.08 6.97 -0.86
CA LEU A 102 18.80 5.60 -0.40
C LEU A 102 19.98 4.65 -0.61
N ILE A 103 20.65 4.76 -1.75
CA ILE A 103 21.73 3.85 -2.13
C ILE A 103 22.89 4.00 -1.15
N GLU A 104 23.26 5.24 -0.82
CA GLU A 104 24.32 5.54 0.15
C GLU A 104 23.98 4.98 1.53
N ARG A 105 22.72 5.11 1.96
CA ARG A 105 22.27 4.59 3.26
C ARG A 105 22.19 3.07 3.29
N ILE A 106 21.77 2.45 2.18
CA ILE A 106 21.79 0.98 2.05
C ILE A 106 23.24 0.47 2.13
N LYS A 107 24.17 1.08 1.39
CA LYS A 107 25.59 0.72 1.45
C LYS A 107 26.16 0.84 2.86
N GLU A 108 25.96 2.00 3.50
CA GLU A 108 26.37 2.25 4.88
C GLU A 108 25.80 1.22 5.86
N THR A 109 24.57 0.80 5.63
CA THR A 109 23.90 -0.22 6.46
C THR A 109 24.52 -1.60 6.25
N ILE A 110 24.80 -1.97 5.01
CA ILE A 110 25.49 -3.23 4.69
C ILE A 110 26.92 -3.23 5.25
N ASP A 111 27.65 -2.11 5.15
CA ASP A 111 29.00 -1.96 5.71
C ASP A 111 29.02 -2.08 7.24
N ARG A 112 27.93 -1.76 7.92
CA ARG A 112 27.72 -1.98 9.36
C ARG A 112 27.37 -3.44 9.71
N GLY A 113 27.28 -4.33 8.71
CA GLY A 113 27.04 -5.76 8.88
C GLY A 113 25.58 -6.21 8.84
N PHE A 114 24.64 -5.34 8.46
CA PHE A 114 23.25 -5.75 8.25
C PHE A 114 23.11 -6.45 6.90
N ARG A 115 22.31 -7.52 6.88
CA ARG A 115 22.00 -8.25 5.64
C ARG A 115 20.86 -7.55 4.89
N PRO A 116 20.80 -7.64 3.54
CA PRO A 116 19.73 -7.03 2.75
C PRO A 116 18.31 -7.38 3.25
N LYS A 117 18.03 -8.62 3.65
CA LYS A 117 16.73 -9.04 4.19
C LYS A 117 16.32 -8.33 5.49
N GLU A 118 17.27 -7.76 6.21
CA GLU A 118 17.04 -7.04 7.45
C GLU A 118 16.65 -5.57 7.19
N ILE A 119 16.70 -5.14 5.91
CA ILE A 119 16.40 -3.79 5.45
C ILE A 119 15.02 -3.77 4.79
N VAL A 120 14.20 -2.80 5.18
CA VAL A 120 12.94 -2.49 4.52
C VAL A 120 12.87 -1.03 4.13
N VAL A 121 12.33 -0.76 2.96
CA VAL A 121 11.98 0.60 2.51
C VAL A 121 10.47 0.77 2.62
N LEU A 122 10.04 1.68 3.49
CA LEU A 122 8.62 1.96 3.71
C LEU A 122 8.18 3.19 2.94
N VAL A 123 7.13 3.05 2.15
CA VAL A 123 6.56 4.13 1.35
C VAL A 123 5.09 4.37 1.69
N ARG A 124 4.61 5.60 1.49
CA ARG A 124 3.21 5.95 1.70
C ARG A 124 2.31 5.40 0.61
N GLY A 125 2.73 5.53 -0.64
CA GLY A 125 1.95 5.19 -1.83
C GLY A 125 2.70 4.28 -2.80
N ARG A 126 1.92 3.72 -3.73
CA ARG A 126 2.46 2.82 -4.77
C ARG A 126 3.43 3.52 -5.71
N ASN A 127 3.13 4.77 -6.06
CA ASN A 127 3.98 5.55 -6.97
C ASN A 127 5.37 5.79 -6.36
N ASP A 128 5.44 6.06 -5.05
CA ASP A 128 6.72 6.21 -4.34
C ASP A 128 7.48 4.89 -4.33
N GLY A 129 6.77 3.77 -4.12
CA GLY A 129 7.36 2.43 -4.21
C GLY A 129 7.96 2.12 -5.58
N ALA A 130 7.27 2.51 -6.65
CA ALA A 130 7.77 2.33 -8.02
C ALA A 130 9.03 3.18 -8.28
N ARG A 131 9.07 4.44 -7.83
CA ARG A 131 10.25 5.31 -7.95
C ARG A 131 11.46 4.75 -7.19
N VAL A 132 11.23 4.27 -5.96
CA VAL A 132 12.29 3.61 -5.18
C VAL A 132 12.80 2.35 -5.88
N ALA A 133 11.90 1.51 -6.39
CA ALA A 133 12.29 0.30 -7.10
C ALA A 133 13.12 0.62 -8.35
N GLU A 134 12.73 1.64 -9.12
CA GLU A 134 13.48 2.10 -10.29
C GLU A 134 14.89 2.57 -9.91
N GLN A 135 15.02 3.41 -8.87
CA GLN A 135 16.31 3.89 -8.36
C GLN A 135 17.23 2.73 -7.95
N LEU A 136 16.71 1.75 -7.22
CA LEU A 136 17.49 0.59 -6.77
C LEU A 136 17.83 -0.37 -7.91
N LEU A 137 16.94 -0.55 -8.90
CA LEU A 137 17.21 -1.34 -10.10
C LEU A 137 18.28 -0.69 -10.98
N ASP A 138 18.25 0.63 -11.12
CA ASP A 138 19.29 1.37 -11.84
C ASP A 138 20.65 1.24 -11.17
N PHE A 139 20.68 1.33 -9.85
CA PHE A 139 21.90 1.04 -9.09
C PHE A 139 22.38 -0.38 -9.34
N LYS A 140 21.51 -1.39 -9.22
CA LYS A 140 21.86 -2.81 -9.43
C LYS A 140 22.46 -3.04 -10.82
N ARG A 141 21.95 -2.38 -11.86
CA ARG A 141 22.48 -2.51 -13.25
C ARG A 141 23.87 -1.92 -13.43
N ARG A 142 24.22 -0.89 -12.66
CA ARG A 142 25.49 -0.15 -12.78
C ARG A 142 26.55 -0.59 -11.76
N ASN A 143 26.16 -1.38 -10.77
CA ASN A 143 27.04 -1.77 -9.67
C ASN A 143 27.68 -3.11 -9.93
N ASP A 144 29.01 -3.13 -9.99
CA ASP A 144 29.84 -4.33 -10.13
C ASP A 144 30.41 -4.82 -8.78
N ASP A 145 30.26 -4.04 -7.70
CA ASP A 145 30.77 -4.41 -6.38
C ASP A 145 29.88 -5.48 -5.72
N LEU A 146 30.42 -6.69 -5.58
CA LEU A 146 29.73 -7.85 -5.02
C LEU A 146 29.24 -7.63 -3.59
N ARG A 147 29.85 -6.71 -2.81
CA ARG A 147 29.45 -6.43 -1.43
C ARG A 147 28.05 -5.81 -1.37
N TYR A 148 27.66 -5.04 -2.41
CA TYR A 148 26.38 -4.37 -2.49
C TYR A 148 25.45 -5.03 -3.52
N ARG A 149 25.64 -6.33 -3.74
CA ARG A 149 24.75 -7.12 -4.59
C ARG A 149 23.55 -7.57 -3.76
N PHE A 150 22.38 -7.03 -4.07
CA PHE A 150 21.12 -7.39 -3.46
C PHE A 150 20.02 -7.51 -4.49
N ASP A 151 18.99 -8.26 -4.13
CA ASP A 151 17.74 -8.33 -4.87
C ASP A 151 16.72 -7.36 -4.28
N ILE A 152 15.70 -7.02 -5.07
CA ILE A 152 14.66 -6.08 -4.69
C ILE A 152 13.33 -6.80 -4.79
N MET A 153 12.56 -6.75 -3.71
CA MET A 153 11.21 -7.27 -3.67
C MET A 153 10.24 -6.14 -3.40
N THR A 154 9.37 -5.85 -4.38
CA THR A 154 8.22 -4.98 -4.15
C THR A 154 6.98 -5.84 -4.06
N GLN A 155 6.12 -5.60 -3.09
CA GLN A 155 4.87 -6.37 -2.97
C GLN A 155 3.94 -6.21 -4.17
N GLU A 156 4.16 -5.21 -5.00
CA GLU A 156 3.41 -4.98 -6.24
C GLU A 156 4.00 -5.72 -7.43
N ALA A 157 5.32 -5.94 -7.44
CA ALA A 157 5.98 -6.80 -8.42
C ALA A 157 5.60 -8.28 -8.21
N LEU A 158 5.11 -8.61 -7.03
CA LEU A 158 4.67 -9.97 -6.68
C LEU A 158 3.22 -10.27 -7.09
N VAL A 159 2.45 -9.29 -7.55
CA VAL A 159 1.08 -9.57 -8.04
C VAL A 159 1.18 -10.36 -9.32
N ILE A 160 0.68 -11.59 -9.30
CA ILE A 160 0.83 -12.56 -10.39
C ILE A 160 0.35 -11.97 -11.73
N GLY A 161 -0.82 -11.34 -11.74
CA GLY A 161 -1.41 -10.78 -12.96
C GLY A 161 -0.68 -9.58 -13.58
N ARG A 162 0.30 -8.99 -12.88
CA ARG A 162 1.10 -7.86 -13.41
C ARG A 162 2.35 -8.30 -14.16
N ALA A 163 2.75 -9.55 -14.01
CA ALA A 163 3.91 -10.06 -14.74
C ALA A 163 3.60 -10.13 -16.25
N PRO A 164 4.56 -9.76 -17.12
CA PRO A 164 4.37 -9.85 -18.56
C PRO A 164 3.95 -11.23 -19.04
N VAL A 165 4.53 -12.29 -18.47
CA VAL A 165 4.19 -13.68 -18.79
C VAL A 165 2.75 -14.03 -18.40
N SER A 166 2.25 -13.50 -17.28
CA SER A 166 0.86 -13.71 -16.85
C SER A 166 -0.14 -13.05 -17.81
N GLY A 167 0.17 -11.82 -18.23
CA GLY A 167 -0.60 -11.13 -19.26
C GLY A 167 -0.61 -11.88 -20.58
N PHE A 168 0.53 -12.46 -20.97
CA PHE A 168 0.64 -13.27 -22.18
C PHE A 168 -0.20 -14.55 -22.08
N VAL A 169 -0.08 -15.32 -21.00
CA VAL A 169 -0.84 -16.57 -20.79
C VAL A 169 -2.35 -16.28 -20.81
N ALA A 170 -2.79 -15.28 -20.04
CA ALA A 170 -4.20 -14.89 -20.03
C ALA A 170 -4.71 -14.44 -21.41
N ALA A 171 -3.90 -13.67 -22.15
CA ALA A 171 -4.24 -13.23 -23.50
C ALA A 171 -4.30 -14.39 -24.48
N ALA A 172 -3.37 -15.35 -24.41
CA ALA A 172 -3.36 -16.54 -25.26
C ALA A 172 -4.59 -17.43 -25.00
N LEU A 173 -4.94 -17.66 -23.72
CA LEU A 173 -6.14 -18.42 -23.35
C LEU A 173 -7.43 -17.70 -23.79
N ARG A 174 -7.50 -16.35 -23.67
CA ARG A 174 -8.65 -15.58 -24.15
C ARG A 174 -8.77 -15.64 -25.68
N LEU A 175 -7.65 -15.53 -26.40
CA LEU A 175 -7.64 -15.70 -27.88
C LEU A 175 -7.99 -17.11 -28.34
N ALA A 176 -7.74 -18.13 -27.53
CA ALA A 176 -8.23 -19.48 -27.83
C ALA A 176 -9.76 -19.53 -27.83
N VAL A 177 -10.42 -18.75 -26.96
CA VAL A 177 -11.89 -18.67 -26.89
C VAL A 177 -12.43 -17.68 -27.95
N GLU A 178 -11.80 -16.50 -28.06
CA GLU A 178 -12.24 -15.38 -28.90
C GLU A 178 -11.08 -14.81 -29.71
N GLN A 179 -10.82 -15.35 -30.89
CA GLN A 179 -9.70 -14.98 -31.77
C GLN A 179 -9.76 -13.53 -32.28
N GLN A 180 -10.93 -12.88 -32.21
CA GLN A 180 -11.12 -11.52 -32.73
C GLN A 180 -10.87 -10.43 -31.68
N ASP A 181 -10.59 -10.78 -30.43
CA ASP A 181 -10.25 -9.81 -29.40
C ASP A 181 -8.96 -9.05 -29.74
N SER A 182 -9.12 -7.82 -30.20
CA SER A 182 -8.00 -6.97 -30.65
C SER A 182 -7.08 -6.55 -29.50
N ILE A 183 -7.64 -6.37 -28.28
CA ILE A 183 -6.88 -5.97 -27.12
C ILE A 183 -5.98 -7.12 -26.66
N ARG A 184 -6.54 -8.31 -26.55
CA ARG A 184 -5.78 -9.51 -26.17
C ARG A 184 -4.75 -9.89 -27.23
N LYS A 185 -5.06 -9.68 -28.50
CA LYS A 185 -4.09 -9.83 -29.59
C LYS A 185 -2.91 -8.87 -29.47
N ALA A 186 -3.16 -7.61 -29.11
CA ALA A 186 -2.10 -6.62 -28.90
C ALA A 186 -1.18 -7.03 -27.73
N VAL A 187 -1.73 -7.48 -26.59
CA VAL A 187 -0.97 -7.98 -25.44
C VAL A 187 -0.10 -9.18 -25.80
N TYR A 188 -0.70 -10.15 -26.51
CA TYR A 188 -0.05 -11.35 -27.00
C TYR A 188 1.13 -11.03 -27.93
N ASN A 189 0.89 -10.19 -28.94
CA ASN A 189 1.92 -9.77 -29.90
C ASN A 189 3.06 -9.00 -29.21
N ARG A 190 2.73 -8.08 -28.30
CA ARG A 190 3.74 -7.32 -27.55
C ARG A 190 4.70 -8.23 -26.79
N TYR A 191 4.19 -9.24 -26.14
CA TYR A 191 5.02 -10.18 -25.38
C TYR A 191 5.98 -10.96 -26.28
N LEU A 192 5.54 -11.29 -27.51
CA LEU A 192 6.34 -11.95 -28.54
C LEU A 192 7.26 -10.98 -29.33
N GLY A 193 7.28 -9.69 -29.00
CA GLY A 193 8.11 -8.69 -29.67
C GLY A 193 7.59 -8.29 -31.07
N ARG A 194 6.29 -8.47 -31.34
CA ARG A 194 5.65 -8.13 -32.62
C ARG A 194 4.90 -6.79 -32.53
N ALA A 195 4.53 -6.24 -33.67
CA ALA A 195 3.64 -5.08 -33.76
C ALA A 195 2.27 -5.40 -33.11
N PHE A 196 1.67 -4.42 -32.44
CA PHE A 196 0.41 -4.61 -31.68
C PHE A 196 -0.75 -5.09 -32.55
N ASP A 197 -0.81 -4.63 -33.79
CA ASP A 197 -1.84 -4.90 -34.79
C ASP A 197 -1.50 -6.08 -35.70
N ALA A 198 -0.35 -6.73 -35.49
CA ALA A 198 0.05 -7.88 -36.31
C ALA A 198 -1.02 -8.97 -36.30
N GLN A 199 -1.29 -9.53 -37.48
CA GLN A 199 -2.21 -10.67 -37.60
C GLN A 199 -1.55 -11.93 -37.03
N LEU A 200 -2.36 -12.78 -36.43
CA LEU A 200 -1.89 -14.09 -35.97
C LEU A 200 -1.49 -14.95 -37.17
N PRO A 201 -0.29 -15.51 -37.17
CA PRO A 201 0.07 -16.52 -38.20
C PRO A 201 -0.94 -17.67 -38.21
N PRO A 202 -1.26 -18.25 -39.38
CA PRO A 202 -2.24 -19.36 -39.47
C PRO A 202 -1.94 -20.50 -38.50
N GLU A 203 -0.68 -20.89 -38.36
CA GLU A 203 -0.23 -21.96 -37.46
C GLU A 203 -0.50 -21.63 -35.97
N GLU A 204 -0.41 -20.35 -35.58
CA GLU A 204 -0.73 -19.93 -34.21
C GLU A 204 -2.25 -19.88 -34.00
N ALA A 205 -2.97 -19.38 -34.97
CA ALA A 205 -4.43 -19.39 -34.93
C ALA A 205 -5.01 -20.82 -34.81
N ASP A 206 -4.41 -21.79 -35.54
CA ASP A 206 -4.73 -23.19 -35.43
C ASP A 206 -4.38 -23.79 -34.07
N PHE A 207 -3.20 -23.48 -33.57
CA PHE A 207 -2.78 -23.90 -32.24
C PHE A 207 -3.73 -23.37 -31.14
N LEU A 208 -4.10 -22.09 -31.17
CA LEU A 208 -5.03 -21.50 -30.23
C LEU A 208 -6.42 -22.18 -30.31
N ARG A 209 -6.88 -22.54 -31.50
CA ARG A 209 -8.13 -23.33 -31.67
C ARG A 209 -8.02 -24.71 -31.04
N THR A 210 -6.87 -25.34 -31.13
CA THR A 210 -6.63 -26.69 -30.57
C THR A 210 -6.65 -26.62 -29.02
N ILE A 211 -5.98 -25.66 -28.40
CA ILE A 211 -5.94 -25.58 -26.94
C ILE A 211 -7.28 -25.17 -26.33
N ARG A 212 -8.20 -24.56 -27.08
CA ARG A 212 -9.54 -24.22 -26.62
C ARG A 212 -10.33 -25.44 -26.09
N LEU A 213 -10.05 -26.62 -26.62
CA LEU A 213 -10.76 -27.87 -26.29
C LEU A 213 -10.14 -28.60 -25.10
N LEU A 214 -9.07 -28.08 -24.55
CA LEU A 214 -8.32 -28.66 -23.43
C LEU A 214 -8.81 -28.10 -22.10
N SER A 215 -8.42 -28.74 -21.00
CA SER A 215 -8.55 -28.18 -19.68
C SER A 215 -7.64 -26.94 -19.54
N PRO A 216 -7.91 -26.01 -18.61
CA PRO A 216 -7.01 -24.87 -18.35
C PRO A 216 -5.57 -25.29 -18.09
N GLU A 217 -5.34 -26.39 -17.38
CA GLU A 217 -4.02 -26.93 -17.06
C GLU A 217 -3.29 -27.43 -18.32
N GLU A 218 -3.93 -28.28 -19.11
CA GLU A 218 -3.34 -28.80 -20.36
C GLU A 218 -3.06 -27.67 -21.35
N ALA A 219 -3.96 -26.69 -21.46
CA ALA A 219 -3.79 -25.52 -22.31
C ALA A 219 -2.59 -24.67 -21.87
N PHE A 220 -2.43 -24.46 -20.55
CA PHE A 220 -1.27 -23.77 -19.97
C PHE A 220 0.03 -24.51 -20.27
N GLU A 221 0.12 -25.80 -20.04
CA GLU A 221 1.31 -26.61 -20.33
C GLU A 221 1.68 -26.55 -21.83
N LYS A 222 0.72 -26.63 -22.71
CA LYS A 222 0.94 -26.48 -24.17
C LYS A 222 1.49 -25.12 -24.53
N LEU A 223 1.02 -24.04 -23.87
CA LEU A 223 1.55 -22.68 -24.04
C LEU A 223 3.00 -22.59 -23.56
N VAL A 224 3.30 -23.11 -22.35
CA VAL A 224 4.65 -23.11 -21.79
C VAL A 224 5.62 -23.82 -22.74
N MET A 225 5.26 -25.02 -23.21
CA MET A 225 6.11 -25.81 -24.12
C MET A 225 6.32 -25.13 -25.48
N ARG A 226 5.24 -24.61 -26.10
CA ARG A 226 5.33 -24.02 -27.44
C ARG A 226 6.20 -22.76 -27.47
N TYR A 227 6.13 -21.91 -26.44
CA TYR A 227 6.84 -20.63 -26.40
C TYR A 227 8.09 -20.67 -25.53
N GLY A 228 8.45 -21.83 -24.97
CA GLY A 228 9.64 -22.01 -24.12
C GLY A 228 9.66 -21.03 -22.94
N LEU A 229 8.49 -20.82 -22.30
CA LEU A 229 8.33 -19.82 -21.25
C LEU A 229 9.16 -20.17 -20.02
N ASP A 230 9.32 -21.46 -19.72
CA ASP A 230 10.12 -22.04 -18.63
C ASP A 230 11.61 -21.71 -18.73
N ARG A 231 12.09 -21.37 -19.92
CA ARG A 231 13.50 -21.05 -20.18
C ARG A 231 13.81 -19.56 -20.05
N ARG A 232 12.82 -18.74 -19.80
CA ARG A 232 12.98 -17.29 -19.67
C ARG A 232 13.38 -16.93 -18.25
N SER A 233 14.53 -16.26 -18.10
CA SER A 233 15.03 -15.84 -16.79
C SER A 233 14.06 -14.85 -16.12
N GLY A 234 13.74 -15.09 -14.84
CA GLY A 234 12.90 -14.21 -14.03
C GLY A 234 11.38 -14.47 -14.15
N GLU A 235 10.92 -15.36 -15.03
CA GLU A 235 9.50 -15.64 -15.22
C GLU A 235 9.04 -16.96 -14.56
N THR A 236 9.97 -17.84 -14.19
CA THR A 236 9.68 -19.20 -13.67
C THR A 236 8.78 -19.16 -12.42
N ALA A 237 9.04 -18.25 -11.49
CA ALA A 237 8.22 -18.14 -10.27
C ALA A 237 6.76 -17.73 -10.58
N TYR A 238 6.57 -16.88 -11.57
CA TYR A 238 5.23 -16.49 -12.02
C TYR A 238 4.51 -17.62 -12.74
N LEU A 239 5.23 -18.39 -13.57
CA LEU A 239 4.67 -19.58 -14.23
C LEU A 239 4.23 -20.63 -13.22
N GLN A 240 5.05 -20.90 -12.19
CA GLN A 240 4.67 -21.80 -11.10
C GLN A 240 3.42 -21.32 -10.38
N ALA A 241 3.36 -20.02 -10.04
CA ALA A 241 2.20 -19.46 -9.38
C ALA A 241 0.94 -19.49 -10.24
N ILE A 242 1.04 -19.24 -11.56
CA ILE A 242 -0.09 -19.39 -12.49
C ILE A 242 -0.58 -20.84 -12.49
N HIS A 243 0.35 -21.78 -12.57
CA HIS A 243 0.03 -23.22 -12.56
C HIS A 243 -0.69 -23.62 -11.26
N GLU A 244 -0.17 -23.20 -10.09
CA GLU A 244 -0.83 -23.42 -8.80
C GLU A 244 -2.24 -22.81 -8.75
N GLN A 245 -2.45 -21.63 -9.34
CA GLN A 245 -3.77 -21.01 -9.44
C GLN A 245 -4.72 -21.81 -10.34
N ILE A 246 -4.22 -22.36 -11.45
CA ILE A 246 -5.01 -23.21 -12.35
C ILE A 246 -5.41 -24.50 -11.64
N ILE A 247 -4.47 -25.19 -10.98
CA ILE A 247 -4.75 -26.42 -10.22
C ILE A 247 -5.76 -26.12 -9.10
N GLY A 248 -5.53 -25.07 -8.31
CA GLY A 248 -6.44 -24.67 -7.24
C GLY A 248 -7.84 -24.33 -7.74
N PHE A 249 -7.96 -23.68 -8.89
CA PHE A 249 -9.24 -23.41 -9.54
C PHE A 249 -9.94 -24.71 -10.01
N SER A 250 -9.19 -25.64 -10.58
CA SER A 250 -9.73 -26.89 -11.14
C SER A 250 -10.09 -27.93 -10.08
N THR A 251 -9.59 -27.79 -8.86
CA THR A 251 -9.84 -28.76 -7.78
C THR A 251 -11.31 -28.77 -7.36
N GLY A 252 -11.95 -29.93 -7.51
CA GLY A 252 -13.32 -30.17 -7.04
C GLY A 252 -14.44 -29.54 -7.92
N ARG A 253 -14.13 -29.07 -9.13
CA ARG A 253 -15.09 -28.54 -10.09
C ARG A 253 -14.75 -28.91 -11.54
N VAL A 254 -15.73 -28.86 -12.39
CA VAL A 254 -15.50 -28.90 -13.84
C VAL A 254 -14.96 -27.51 -14.22
N ALA A 255 -13.73 -27.48 -14.73
CA ALA A 255 -13.06 -26.25 -15.11
C ALA A 255 -12.85 -26.22 -16.62
N ASP A 256 -13.33 -25.17 -17.25
CA ASP A 256 -13.02 -24.83 -18.63
C ASP A 256 -12.26 -23.49 -18.71
N ILE A 257 -11.70 -23.18 -19.87
CA ILE A 257 -10.92 -21.96 -20.07
C ILE A 257 -11.75 -20.68 -19.82
N PRO A 258 -13.00 -20.52 -20.31
CA PRO A 258 -13.82 -19.36 -20.02
C PRO A 258 -14.03 -19.12 -18.54
N LEU A 259 -14.46 -20.14 -17.79
CA LEU A 259 -14.70 -20.02 -16.33
C LEU A 259 -13.41 -19.70 -15.55
N PHE A 260 -12.28 -20.30 -15.97
CA PHE A 260 -10.98 -19.95 -15.39
C PHE A 260 -10.61 -18.50 -15.64
N LEU A 261 -10.81 -17.99 -16.86
CA LEU A 261 -10.47 -16.60 -17.21
C LEU A 261 -11.32 -15.58 -16.46
N ASP A 262 -12.61 -15.84 -16.27
CA ASP A 262 -13.49 -14.96 -15.50
C ASP A 262 -13.05 -14.92 -14.02
N TRP A 263 -12.78 -16.07 -13.42
CA TRP A 263 -12.23 -16.14 -12.09
C TRP A 263 -10.84 -15.49 -11.97
N TRP A 264 -9.99 -15.66 -12.99
CA TRP A 264 -8.66 -15.06 -13.04
C TRP A 264 -8.74 -13.54 -13.02
N GLU A 265 -9.62 -12.93 -13.80
CA GLU A 265 -9.82 -11.48 -13.85
C GLU A 265 -10.39 -10.93 -12.54
N GLU A 266 -11.28 -11.66 -11.87
CA GLU A 266 -11.90 -11.24 -10.62
C GLU A 266 -10.99 -11.41 -9.40
N GLN A 267 -10.24 -12.50 -9.32
CA GLN A 267 -9.53 -12.92 -8.11
C GLN A 267 -8.10 -13.40 -8.35
N GLY A 268 -7.87 -14.25 -9.34
CA GLY A 268 -6.59 -14.94 -9.54
C GLY A 268 -5.44 -13.97 -9.83
N ALA A 269 -5.66 -13.02 -10.71
CA ALA A 269 -4.67 -12.02 -11.12
C ALA A 269 -4.22 -11.10 -9.98
N ALA A 270 -5.07 -10.87 -8.99
CA ALA A 270 -4.76 -10.01 -7.84
C ALA A 270 -3.93 -10.71 -6.75
N ARG A 271 -3.77 -12.04 -6.83
CA ARG A 271 -2.97 -12.79 -5.87
C ARG A 271 -1.48 -12.49 -6.02
N SER A 272 -0.77 -12.60 -4.91
CA SER A 272 0.68 -12.38 -4.87
C SER A 272 1.44 -13.71 -4.85
N LEU A 273 2.64 -13.72 -5.44
CA LEU A 273 3.60 -14.81 -5.26
C LEU A 273 3.93 -14.96 -3.77
N SER A 274 3.98 -16.18 -3.29
CA SER A 274 4.73 -16.53 -2.09
C SER A 274 6.20 -16.75 -2.51
N VAL A 275 7.04 -15.76 -2.30
CA VAL A 275 8.48 -15.91 -2.55
C VAL A 275 9.14 -16.17 -1.21
N ASP A 276 9.96 -17.21 -1.12
CA ASP A 276 10.84 -17.41 0.02
C ASP A 276 11.76 -16.19 0.13
N GLU A 277 11.78 -15.56 1.30
CA GLU A 277 12.64 -14.41 1.58
C GLU A 277 14.11 -14.81 1.44
N SER A 278 14.72 -14.41 0.33
CA SER A 278 16.16 -14.60 0.13
C SER A 278 16.93 -13.71 1.12
N GLU A 279 18.03 -14.24 1.66
CA GLU A 279 18.97 -13.50 2.54
C GLU A 279 19.50 -12.20 1.89
N SER A 280 19.47 -12.13 0.56
CA SER A 280 19.98 -11.02 -0.23
C SER A 280 18.89 -10.03 -0.71
N THR A 281 17.66 -10.11 -0.21
CA THR A 281 16.55 -9.32 -0.74
C THR A 281 16.21 -8.13 0.16
N ILE A 282 16.17 -6.92 -0.41
CA ILE A 282 15.62 -5.71 0.22
C ILE A 282 14.14 -5.60 -0.13
N GLU A 283 13.29 -5.43 0.88
CA GLU A 283 11.85 -5.29 0.69
C GLU A 283 11.44 -3.82 0.56
N ILE A 284 10.56 -3.54 -0.42
CA ILE A 284 9.87 -2.26 -0.55
C ILE A 284 8.38 -2.51 -0.34
N MET A 285 7.78 -1.85 0.64
CA MET A 285 6.36 -2.02 0.94
C MET A 285 5.70 -0.73 1.41
N THR A 286 4.37 -0.68 1.33
CA THR A 286 3.62 0.44 1.89
C THR A 286 3.53 0.31 3.41
N VAL A 287 3.43 1.47 4.11
CA VAL A 287 3.29 1.51 5.57
C VAL A 287 2.09 0.68 6.06
N HIS A 288 0.97 0.69 5.32
CA HIS A 288 -0.21 -0.12 5.68
C HIS A 288 0.09 -1.62 5.75
N LYS A 289 0.88 -2.13 4.81
CA LYS A 289 1.26 -3.54 4.75
C LYS A 289 2.33 -3.92 5.77
N ALA A 290 3.12 -2.95 6.21
CA ALA A 290 4.12 -3.15 7.26
C ALA A 290 3.50 -3.28 8.67
N LYS A 291 2.19 -3.08 8.83
CA LYS A 291 1.52 -3.23 10.13
C LYS A 291 1.67 -4.65 10.65
N GLY A 292 2.21 -4.79 11.86
CA GLY A 292 2.50 -6.11 12.48
C GLY A 292 3.91 -6.65 12.21
N LEU A 293 4.62 -6.15 11.20
CA LEU A 293 5.99 -6.56 10.90
C LEU A 293 7.01 -5.75 11.72
N GLU A 294 8.24 -6.26 11.78
CA GLU A 294 9.40 -5.55 12.32
C GLU A 294 10.63 -5.85 11.46
N LYS A 295 11.53 -4.88 11.32
CA LYS A 295 12.78 -5.02 10.60
C LYS A 295 13.90 -4.29 11.35
N LYS A 296 15.12 -4.83 11.29
CA LYS A 296 16.24 -4.18 11.97
C LYS A 296 16.50 -2.78 11.45
N VAL A 297 16.42 -2.60 10.13
CA VAL A 297 16.66 -1.34 9.44
C VAL A 297 15.42 -0.92 8.67
N VAL A 298 14.95 0.29 8.94
CA VAL A 298 13.81 0.90 8.24
C VAL A 298 14.25 2.20 7.60
N LEU A 299 14.00 2.31 6.29
CA LEU A 299 14.25 3.51 5.49
C LEU A 299 12.90 4.07 5.03
N ILE A 300 12.65 5.36 5.28
CA ILE A 300 11.40 6.05 4.88
C ILE A 300 11.77 7.17 3.90
N PRO A 301 11.76 6.92 2.57
CA PRO A 301 12.35 7.82 1.57
C PRO A 301 11.57 9.11 1.31
N TYR A 302 10.28 9.16 1.58
CA TYR A 302 9.42 10.31 1.29
C TYR A 302 8.51 10.59 2.48
N CYS A 303 9.10 11.07 3.59
CA CYS A 303 8.35 11.36 4.82
C CYS A 303 7.77 12.79 4.79
N ASN A 304 6.99 13.10 3.76
CA ASN A 304 6.38 14.41 3.53
C ASN A 304 4.91 14.33 3.13
N TRP A 305 4.24 13.23 3.45
CA TRP A 305 2.82 13.10 3.10
C TRP A 305 1.95 14.06 3.91
N PRO A 306 0.92 14.68 3.26
CA PRO A 306 0.05 15.61 3.95
C PRO A 306 -0.80 14.91 5.01
N LEU A 307 -1.10 15.62 6.10
CA LEU A 307 -2.05 15.18 7.12
C LEU A 307 -3.50 15.44 6.69
N ASP A 308 -3.74 16.50 5.92
CA ASP A 308 -5.06 16.83 5.40
C ASP A 308 -5.68 15.75 4.51
N PRO A 309 -7.02 15.66 4.50
CA PRO A 309 -7.73 14.82 3.55
C PRO A 309 -7.44 15.24 2.11
N LYS A 310 -7.33 14.27 1.20
CA LYS A 310 -7.15 14.58 -0.22
C LYS A 310 -8.41 15.24 -0.78
N THR A 311 -8.28 16.45 -1.28
CA THR A 311 -9.37 17.23 -1.88
C THR A 311 -9.50 17.08 -3.39
N GLY A 312 -8.67 16.24 -4.04
CA GLY A 312 -8.56 16.09 -5.51
C GLY A 312 -9.19 14.82 -6.05
N GLY A 313 -9.95 14.98 -7.07
CA GLY A 313 -10.44 14.18 -8.20
C GLY A 313 -10.36 12.65 -8.27
N GLY A 314 -10.52 11.90 -7.17
CA GLY A 314 -10.69 10.44 -7.22
C GLY A 314 -12.08 10.01 -6.76
N ALA A 315 -12.58 8.89 -7.27
CA ALA A 315 -13.87 8.31 -6.85
C ALA A 315 -13.95 7.96 -5.34
N ASN A 316 -12.80 7.95 -4.65
CA ASN A 316 -12.66 7.45 -3.29
C ASN A 316 -12.72 8.52 -2.19
N ASN A 317 -13.08 9.76 -2.50
CA ASN A 317 -13.18 10.85 -1.51
C ASN A 317 -14.65 11.17 -1.20
N VAL A 318 -15.41 10.15 -0.86
CA VAL A 318 -16.84 10.26 -0.52
C VAL A 318 -16.99 10.01 0.97
N VAL A 319 -17.66 10.94 1.65
CA VAL A 319 -18.02 10.85 3.07
C VAL A 319 -19.53 10.68 3.15
N TRP A 320 -19.98 9.75 3.97
CA TRP A 320 -21.40 9.64 4.31
C TRP A 320 -21.73 10.71 5.34
N ALA A 321 -22.65 11.61 5.00
CA ALA A 321 -22.92 12.79 5.79
C ALA A 321 -24.42 13.07 5.87
N ALA A 322 -24.90 13.35 7.07
CA ALA A 322 -26.25 13.90 7.31
C ALA A 322 -26.21 15.43 7.17
N PRO A 323 -27.25 16.05 6.59
CA PRO A 323 -27.36 17.50 6.54
C PRO A 323 -27.67 18.09 7.94
N ARG A 324 -27.19 19.30 8.19
CA ARG A 324 -27.55 20.05 9.41
C ARG A 324 -29.06 20.31 9.46
N THR A 325 -29.66 20.06 10.63
CA THR A 325 -31.13 20.12 10.82
C THR A 325 -31.63 21.46 11.31
N GLU A 326 -30.72 22.39 11.63
CA GLU A 326 -31.06 23.67 12.25
C GLU A 326 -31.83 24.66 11.32
N GLN A 327 -31.86 24.37 10.02
CA GLN A 327 -32.58 25.18 9.04
C GLN A 327 -33.85 24.48 8.60
N VAL A 328 -34.97 25.16 8.69
CA VAL A 328 -36.33 24.66 8.33
C VAL A 328 -36.35 24.10 6.88
N GLU A 329 -35.57 24.70 5.97
CA GLU A 329 -35.48 24.30 4.56
C GLU A 329 -34.78 22.93 4.38
N THR A 330 -34.02 22.47 5.36
CA THR A 330 -33.30 21.20 5.29
C THR A 330 -34.04 20.02 5.91
N ALA A 331 -35.17 20.26 6.57
CA ALA A 331 -35.94 19.20 7.24
C ALA A 331 -36.32 18.03 6.31
N PRO A 332 -36.73 18.25 5.05
CA PRO A 332 -37.03 17.15 4.13
C PRO A 332 -35.76 16.29 3.80
N LEU A 333 -34.60 16.93 3.68
CA LEU A 333 -33.33 16.22 3.43
C LEU A 333 -32.89 15.45 4.66
N ALA A 334 -33.04 15.99 5.85
CA ALA A 334 -32.69 15.31 7.10
C ALA A 334 -33.48 14.01 7.30
N ALA A 335 -34.74 13.96 6.83
CA ALA A 335 -35.57 12.76 6.89
C ALA A 335 -35.07 11.63 6.01
N LEU A 336 -34.23 11.90 5.01
CA LEU A 336 -33.61 10.88 4.15
C LEU A 336 -32.33 10.26 4.75
N GLY A 337 -31.79 10.77 5.86
CA GLY A 337 -30.63 10.25 6.56
C GLY A 337 -29.29 10.71 5.98
N GLU A 338 -28.37 9.78 5.76
CA GLU A 338 -27.03 10.10 5.28
C GLU A 338 -26.91 10.01 3.75
N PHE A 339 -26.08 10.89 3.19
CA PHE A 339 -25.80 10.96 1.75
C PHE A 339 -24.33 10.73 1.48
N PRO A 340 -23.98 10.13 0.32
CA PRO A 340 -22.61 10.07 -0.16
C PRO A 340 -22.21 11.44 -0.73
N VAL A 341 -21.47 12.22 0.04
CA VAL A 341 -21.02 13.56 -0.34
C VAL A 341 -19.53 13.53 -0.67
N ARG A 342 -19.15 14.11 -1.80
CA ARG A 342 -17.75 14.23 -2.15
C ARG A 342 -17.04 15.23 -1.23
N TYR A 343 -15.99 14.78 -0.55
CA TYR A 343 -15.17 15.65 0.30
C TYR A 343 -14.45 16.71 -0.54
N LYS A 344 -14.75 17.97 -0.30
CA LYS A 344 -14.15 19.15 -0.93
C LYS A 344 -14.13 20.29 0.08
N ARG A 345 -13.23 21.26 -0.12
CA ARG A 345 -13.18 22.46 0.73
C ARG A 345 -14.54 23.19 0.84
N THR A 346 -15.29 23.26 -0.26
CA THR A 346 -16.63 23.86 -0.29
C THR A 346 -17.66 23.14 0.58
N MET A 347 -17.42 21.88 0.97
CA MET A 347 -18.27 21.14 1.91
C MET A 347 -18.28 21.80 3.30
N GLY A 348 -17.16 22.42 3.71
CA GLY A 348 -17.05 23.14 4.98
C GLY A 348 -17.95 24.37 5.12
N GLU A 349 -18.51 24.87 4.01
CA GLU A 349 -19.46 26.02 3.98
C GLU A 349 -20.88 25.59 3.57
N SER A 350 -21.15 24.29 3.52
CA SER A 350 -22.43 23.70 3.08
C SER A 350 -23.24 23.15 4.26
N LEU A 351 -24.39 22.59 3.95
CA LEU A 351 -25.23 21.84 4.91
C LEU A 351 -24.51 20.63 5.54
N PHE A 352 -23.38 20.20 4.96
CA PHE A 352 -22.58 19.05 5.42
C PHE A 352 -21.28 19.49 6.13
N SER A 353 -21.24 20.76 6.58
CA SER A 353 -20.02 21.31 7.20
C SER A 353 -19.55 20.55 8.44
N GLU A 354 -20.47 20.07 9.29
CA GLU A 354 -20.08 19.26 10.45
C GLU A 354 -19.33 17.99 10.05
N ALA A 355 -19.82 17.28 9.03
CA ALA A 355 -19.15 16.09 8.51
C ALA A 355 -17.80 16.43 7.89
N TYR A 356 -17.66 17.60 7.23
CA TYR A 356 -16.39 18.09 6.73
C TYR A 356 -15.34 18.23 7.84
N TYR A 357 -15.66 18.89 8.94
CA TYR A 357 -14.73 19.11 10.04
C TYR A 357 -14.44 17.83 10.83
N ARG A 358 -15.42 16.93 10.96
CA ARG A 358 -15.20 15.60 11.55
C ARG A 358 -14.19 14.78 10.72
N GLU A 359 -14.41 14.71 9.41
CA GLU A 359 -13.52 14.00 8.48
C GLU A 359 -12.12 14.60 8.48
N LEU A 360 -12.00 15.94 8.53
CA LEU A 360 -10.73 16.62 8.65
C LEU A 360 -9.95 16.11 9.87
N VAL A 361 -10.52 16.19 11.06
CA VAL A 361 -9.86 15.79 12.30
C VAL A 361 -9.53 14.30 12.32
N TYR A 362 -10.47 13.43 11.92
CA TYR A 362 -10.22 11.98 11.89
C TYR A 362 -9.15 11.58 10.87
N THR A 363 -9.09 12.25 9.72
CA THR A 363 -8.01 12.02 8.74
C THR A 363 -6.65 12.41 9.29
N HIS A 364 -6.53 13.47 10.09
CA HIS A 364 -5.30 13.82 10.78
C HIS A 364 -4.88 12.73 11.76
N VAL A 365 -5.81 12.22 12.59
CA VAL A 365 -5.55 11.09 13.48
C VAL A 365 -5.05 9.87 12.68
N ASP A 366 -5.70 9.52 11.58
CA ASP A 366 -5.34 8.37 10.76
C ASP A 366 -3.95 8.52 10.11
N ASN A 367 -3.63 9.72 9.61
CA ASN A 367 -2.32 9.98 9.00
C ASN A 367 -1.19 9.99 10.04
N ILE A 368 -1.42 10.50 11.27
CA ILE A 368 -0.45 10.41 12.37
C ILE A 368 -0.30 8.96 12.84
N ASN A 369 -1.41 8.20 12.94
CA ASN A 369 -1.34 6.76 13.22
C ASN A 369 -0.48 6.01 12.18
N LEU A 370 -0.60 6.39 10.91
CA LEU A 370 0.20 5.79 9.86
C LEU A 370 1.69 6.15 10.01
N LEU A 371 2.00 7.41 10.35
CA LEU A 371 3.36 7.82 10.68
C LEU A 371 3.90 7.01 11.88
N TYR A 372 3.13 6.90 12.95
CA TYR A 372 3.48 6.09 14.11
C TYR A 372 3.77 4.63 13.75
N VAL A 373 2.91 4.02 12.90
CA VAL A 373 3.13 2.67 12.39
C VAL A 373 4.46 2.59 11.63
N ALA A 374 4.79 3.52 10.75
CA ALA A 374 6.04 3.51 10.00
C ALA A 374 7.27 3.57 10.91
N LEU A 375 7.27 4.48 11.88
CA LEU A 375 8.37 4.71 12.82
C LEU A 375 8.60 3.51 13.75
N THR A 376 7.53 2.87 14.19
CA THR A 376 7.59 1.74 15.13
C THR A 376 7.94 0.39 14.49
N ARG A 377 8.25 0.36 13.18
CA ARG A 377 8.73 -0.87 12.52
C ARG A 377 10.21 -1.13 12.75
N ALA A 378 10.99 -0.07 13.03
CA ALA A 378 12.43 -0.15 13.21
C ALA A 378 12.81 -0.78 14.55
N VAL A 379 13.76 -1.74 14.52
CA VAL A 379 14.34 -2.35 15.70
C VAL A 379 15.64 -1.65 16.09
N GLU A 380 16.57 -1.44 15.14
CA GLU A 380 17.94 -0.97 15.40
C GLU A 380 18.29 0.33 14.66
N VAL A 381 17.81 0.49 13.41
CA VAL A 381 18.13 1.65 12.57
C VAL A 381 16.87 2.21 11.94
N LEU A 382 16.68 3.51 12.06
CA LEU A 382 15.60 4.27 11.43
C LEU A 382 16.19 5.45 10.66
N CYS A 383 16.03 5.46 9.33
CA CYS A 383 16.40 6.58 8.48
C CYS A 383 15.15 7.21 7.85
N ILE A 384 15.00 8.50 8.03
CA ILE A 384 13.85 9.28 7.54
C ILE A 384 14.38 10.32 6.57
N PHE A 385 13.82 10.38 5.37
CA PHE A 385 14.21 11.35 4.35
C PHE A 385 13.05 12.28 4.04
N ILE A 386 13.33 13.56 4.04
CA ILE A 386 12.36 14.65 3.85
C ILE A 386 12.80 15.45 2.63
N PRO A 387 11.96 15.51 1.56
CA PRO A 387 12.24 16.31 0.37
C PRO A 387 12.36 17.80 0.67
#